data_5a9b979350f0932e97caf2bbd83ade0c
#
_entry.id   5a9b979350f0932e97caf2bbd83ade0c
#
_cell.length_a   1.000
_cell.length_b   1.000
_cell.length_c   1.000
_cell.angle_alpha   90.00
_cell.angle_beta   90.00
_cell.angle_gamma   90.00
#
_symmetry.space_group_name_H-M   'P 1'
#
loop_
_entity.id
_entity.type
_entity.pdbx_description
1 polymer ?
#
loop_
_entity_poly.entity_id
_entity_poly.type
_entity_poly.pdbx_seq_one_letter_code
_entity_poly.pdbx_strand_id
1 'polypeptide(L)'
;MKPLCLSIVAFLFLATLTPALAIEQPRIVPRANEVPKPIDQVFARLKKYFSDPSVSHFQLVSADPKTRTIVAKQSSVDSASWNNWAFCKTGPVEMIYKYADGSATVTVKLEKTTKHSTFVSVAADFQGAYRLGSNENKVACESKFVLEDQIISVAGASDAK
;
A
#
# COMPACT_ATOMS: atom_id res chain seq x y z
N MET A 1 15.99 -27.77 -72.49
CA MET A 1 15.63 -26.71 -71.55
C MET A 1 14.67 -27.30 -70.53
N LYS A 2 15.11 -27.53 -69.28
CA LYS A 2 14.28 -28.08 -68.17
C LYS A 2 14.06 -26.92 -67.18
N PRO A 3 12.80 -26.65 -66.74
CA PRO A 3 12.56 -25.67 -65.66
C PRO A 3 12.83 -26.30 -64.29
N LEU A 4 13.59 -25.56 -63.48
CA LEU A 4 13.84 -25.85 -62.08
C LEU A 4 12.59 -25.45 -61.28
N CYS A 5 11.97 -26.43 -60.61
CA CYS A 5 10.96 -26.18 -59.60
C CYS A 5 11.62 -25.76 -58.29
N LEU A 6 11.43 -24.52 -57.90
CA LEU A 6 11.89 -23.99 -56.60
C LEU A 6 10.77 -24.22 -55.56
N SER A 7 10.94 -25.23 -54.71
CA SER A 7 10.05 -25.47 -53.59
C SER A 7 10.37 -24.52 -52.43
N ILE A 8 9.52 -23.56 -52.19
CA ILE A 8 9.57 -22.66 -51.03
C ILE A 8 8.86 -23.38 -49.88
N VAL A 9 9.65 -23.87 -48.90
CA VAL A 9 9.15 -24.41 -47.65
C VAL A 9 8.94 -23.24 -46.71
N ALA A 10 7.69 -22.84 -46.54
CA ALA A 10 7.27 -21.82 -45.56
C ALA A 10 7.24 -22.48 -44.16
N PHE A 11 8.22 -22.17 -43.34
CA PHE A 11 8.22 -22.50 -41.91
C PHE A 11 7.24 -21.55 -41.20
N LEU A 12 6.04 -22.04 -40.90
CA LEU A 12 5.13 -21.37 -39.97
C LEU A 12 5.68 -21.52 -38.55
N PHE A 13 6.32 -20.46 -38.04
CA PHE A 13 6.59 -20.32 -36.62
C PHE A 13 5.25 -20.04 -35.90
N LEU A 14 4.63 -21.07 -35.33
CA LEU A 14 3.58 -20.89 -34.33
C LEU A 14 4.27 -20.38 -33.05
N ALA A 15 4.28 -19.06 -32.88
CA ALA A 15 4.59 -18.44 -31.59
C ALA A 15 3.45 -18.76 -30.62
N THR A 16 3.63 -19.79 -29.78
CA THR A 16 2.75 -20.04 -28.64
C THR A 16 2.92 -18.88 -27.63
N LEU A 17 2.04 -17.90 -27.72
CA LEU A 17 1.86 -16.90 -26.65
C LEU A 17 1.36 -17.64 -25.41
N THR A 18 2.29 -18.04 -24.53
CA THR A 18 1.93 -18.41 -23.16
C THR A 18 1.39 -17.14 -22.48
N PRO A 19 0.13 -17.13 -22.02
CA PRO A 19 -0.32 -16.01 -21.21
C PRO A 19 0.54 -15.96 -19.96
N ALA A 20 1.34 -14.91 -19.81
CA ALA A 20 1.98 -14.61 -18.56
C ALA A 20 0.84 -14.44 -17.53
N LEU A 21 0.78 -15.34 -16.55
CA LEU A 21 -0.11 -15.21 -15.41
C LEU A 21 0.28 -13.90 -14.70
N ALA A 22 -0.41 -12.84 -15.03
CA ALA A 22 -0.29 -11.58 -14.33
C ALA A 22 -0.69 -11.86 -12.88
N ILE A 23 0.27 -11.83 -11.96
CA ILE A 23 0.00 -11.85 -10.53
C ILE A 23 -0.78 -10.57 -10.26
N GLU A 24 -2.07 -10.71 -10.03
CA GLU A 24 -2.96 -9.60 -9.73
C GLU A 24 -2.45 -8.93 -8.44
N GLN A 25 -1.97 -7.70 -8.56
CA GLN A 25 -1.52 -6.95 -7.39
C GLN A 25 -2.73 -6.68 -6.50
N PRO A 26 -2.62 -6.89 -5.17
CA PRO A 26 -3.73 -6.61 -4.27
C PRO A 26 -4.16 -5.16 -4.42
N ARG A 27 -5.47 -4.99 -4.56
CA ARG A 27 -6.07 -3.66 -4.71
C ARG A 27 -6.01 -2.93 -3.38
N ILE A 28 -5.38 -1.75 -3.36
CA ILE A 28 -5.41 -0.89 -2.18
C ILE A 28 -6.84 -0.36 -2.02
N VAL A 29 -7.51 -0.78 -0.94
CA VAL A 29 -8.86 -0.34 -0.60
C VAL A 29 -8.76 0.67 0.54
N PRO A 30 -9.20 1.92 0.37
CA PRO A 30 -9.17 2.89 1.45
C PRO A 30 -10.22 2.57 2.53
N ARG A 31 -9.83 2.74 3.79
CA ARG A 31 -10.73 2.80 4.93
C ARG A 31 -11.16 4.24 5.14
N ALA A 32 -12.45 4.49 5.38
CA ALA A 32 -12.93 5.86 5.51
C ALA A 32 -14.00 5.98 6.60
N ASN A 33 -14.00 7.14 7.28
CA ASN A 33 -15.02 7.47 8.27
C ASN A 33 -15.16 8.98 8.38
N GLU A 34 -16.33 9.41 8.86
CA GLU A 34 -16.59 10.80 9.21
C GLU A 34 -16.13 11.10 10.63
N VAL A 35 -15.41 12.21 10.79
CA VAL A 35 -14.86 12.70 12.05
C VAL A 35 -15.56 14.03 12.39
N PRO A 36 -16.16 14.19 13.61
CA PRO A 36 -16.87 15.41 13.99
C PRO A 36 -15.89 16.53 14.39
N LYS A 37 -15.06 16.95 13.45
CA LYS A 37 -14.08 18.04 13.59
C LYS A 37 -13.89 18.78 12.27
N PRO A 38 -13.62 20.09 12.32
CA PRO A 38 -13.30 20.89 11.14
C PRO A 38 -12.04 20.35 10.43
N ILE A 39 -12.04 20.40 9.10
CA ILE A 39 -10.98 19.84 8.25
C ILE A 39 -9.58 20.39 8.59
N ASP A 40 -9.46 21.66 8.96
CA ASP A 40 -8.17 22.26 9.30
C ASP A 40 -7.61 21.72 10.61
N GLN A 41 -8.46 21.41 11.59
CA GLN A 41 -8.05 20.78 12.84
C GLN A 41 -7.60 19.34 12.60
N VAL A 42 -8.35 18.58 11.80
CA VAL A 42 -7.99 17.20 11.43
C VAL A 42 -6.66 17.18 10.70
N PHE A 43 -6.48 18.07 9.70
CA PHE A 43 -5.23 18.16 8.93
C PHE A 43 -4.03 18.51 9.82
N ALA A 44 -4.17 19.54 10.67
CA ALA A 44 -3.09 19.95 11.57
C ALA A 44 -2.70 18.83 12.55
N ARG A 45 -3.69 18.12 13.10
CA ARG A 45 -3.48 16.98 14.02
C ARG A 45 -2.74 15.83 13.36
N LEU A 46 -3.21 15.39 12.20
CA LEU A 46 -2.58 14.28 11.48
C LEU A 46 -1.17 14.66 10.98
N LYS A 47 -0.98 15.90 10.52
CA LYS A 47 0.35 16.41 10.19
C LYS A 47 1.29 16.36 11.41
N LYS A 48 0.83 16.82 12.58
CA LYS A 48 1.60 16.75 13.83
C LYS A 48 1.93 15.29 14.19
N TYR A 49 0.96 14.39 14.12
CA TYR A 49 1.12 12.97 14.41
C TYR A 49 2.21 12.34 13.54
N PHE A 50 2.18 12.54 12.23
CA PHE A 50 3.18 11.99 11.31
C PHE A 50 4.51 12.75 11.32
N SER A 51 4.56 13.96 11.86
CA SER A 51 5.82 14.72 12.04
C SER A 51 6.64 14.22 13.23
N ASP A 52 6.06 13.38 14.09
CA ASP A 52 6.74 12.77 15.23
C ASP A 52 6.86 11.24 15.02
N PRO A 53 8.00 10.75 14.48
CA PRO A 53 8.22 9.34 14.26
C PRO A 53 8.27 8.50 15.55
N SER A 54 8.51 9.11 16.70
CA SER A 54 8.51 8.42 18.01
C SER A 54 7.09 8.00 18.42
N VAL A 55 6.08 8.71 17.92
CA VAL A 55 4.65 8.46 18.20
C VAL A 55 3.99 7.67 17.07
N SER A 56 4.21 8.09 15.83
CA SER A 56 3.55 7.49 14.66
C SER A 56 4.26 6.25 14.11
N HIS A 57 5.56 6.11 14.39
CA HIS A 57 6.48 5.17 13.73
C HIS A 57 6.63 5.39 12.21
N PHE A 58 6.06 6.47 11.67
CA PHE A 58 6.14 6.84 10.26
C PHE A 58 6.96 8.11 10.08
N GLN A 59 7.60 8.22 8.93
CA GLN A 59 8.21 9.46 8.46
C GLN A 59 7.23 10.20 7.57
N LEU A 60 6.96 11.45 7.87
CA LEU A 60 6.15 12.32 7.01
C LEU A 60 6.89 12.56 5.70
N VAL A 61 6.29 12.14 4.58
CA VAL A 61 6.83 12.37 3.23
C VAL A 61 6.32 13.70 2.67
N SER A 62 5.01 13.94 2.78
CA SER A 62 4.39 15.17 2.32
C SER A 62 3.10 15.47 3.08
N ALA A 63 2.79 16.77 3.20
CA ALA A 63 1.50 17.25 3.70
C ALA A 63 1.09 18.46 2.88
N ASP A 64 0.18 18.27 1.94
CA ASP A 64 -0.29 19.32 1.05
C ASP A 64 -1.62 19.90 1.56
N PRO A 65 -1.63 21.15 2.01
CA PRO A 65 -2.86 21.79 2.52
C PRO A 65 -3.86 22.14 1.40
N LYS A 66 -3.43 22.21 0.12
CA LYS A 66 -4.32 22.52 -1.00
C LYS A 66 -5.16 21.31 -1.38
N THR A 67 -4.54 20.15 -1.51
CA THR A 67 -5.21 18.89 -1.84
C THR A 67 -5.73 18.16 -0.59
N ARG A 68 -5.40 18.67 0.62
CA ARG A 68 -5.74 18.05 1.90
C ARG A 68 -5.26 16.59 1.98
N THR A 69 -4.05 16.35 1.44
CA THR A 69 -3.46 15.02 1.39
C THR A 69 -2.20 14.97 2.24
N ILE A 70 -2.07 13.90 3.02
CA ILE A 70 -0.86 13.60 3.82
C ILE A 70 -0.34 12.24 3.36
N VAL A 71 0.97 12.16 3.11
CA VAL A 71 1.66 10.91 2.80
C VAL A 71 2.75 10.67 3.83
N ALA A 72 2.75 9.48 4.42
CA ALA A 72 3.76 9.06 5.37
C ALA A 72 4.25 7.64 5.05
N LYS A 73 5.50 7.33 5.40
CA LYS A 73 6.14 6.05 5.08
C LYS A 73 6.90 5.51 6.28
N GLN A 74 6.79 4.20 6.47
CA GLN A 74 7.66 3.43 7.35
C GLN A 74 8.45 2.43 6.50
N SER A 75 9.78 2.54 6.50
CA SER A 75 10.66 1.75 5.62
C SER A 75 10.94 0.36 6.17
N SER A 76 10.84 0.18 7.49
CA SER A 76 11.00 -1.12 8.14
C SER A 76 9.93 -1.24 9.22
N VAL A 77 9.07 -2.24 9.09
CA VAL A 77 8.00 -2.56 10.03
C VAL A 77 8.38 -3.86 10.72
N ASP A 78 8.39 -3.87 12.04
CA ASP A 78 8.67 -5.10 12.81
C ASP A 78 7.60 -6.17 12.55
N SER A 79 7.99 -7.44 12.73
CA SER A 79 7.13 -8.57 12.39
C SER A 79 5.84 -8.64 13.22
N ALA A 80 5.82 -8.11 14.44
CA ALA A 80 4.64 -8.10 15.29
C ALA A 80 3.61 -7.08 14.77
N SER A 81 4.06 -5.85 14.51
CA SER A 81 3.23 -4.81 13.88
C SER A 81 2.75 -5.23 12.50
N TRP A 82 3.64 -5.85 11.70
CA TRP A 82 3.31 -6.34 10.37
C TRP A 82 2.16 -7.34 10.39
N ASN A 83 2.24 -8.35 11.25
CA ASN A 83 1.20 -9.38 11.37
C ASN A 83 -0.16 -8.81 11.80
N ASN A 84 -0.18 -7.68 12.50
CA ASN A 84 -1.42 -7.01 12.89
C ASN A 84 -2.01 -6.17 11.74
N TRP A 85 -1.17 -5.58 10.89
CA TRP A 85 -1.60 -4.59 9.90
C TRP A 85 -1.89 -5.18 8.53
N ALA A 86 -1.17 -6.24 8.13
CA ALA A 86 -1.23 -6.76 6.78
C ALA A 86 -1.28 -8.29 6.71
N PHE A 87 -1.79 -8.76 5.57
CA PHE A 87 -1.77 -10.15 5.17
C PHE A 87 -1.16 -10.26 3.77
N CYS A 88 -0.07 -11.03 3.65
CA CYS A 88 0.64 -11.21 2.39
C CYS A 88 0.38 -12.60 1.82
N LYS A 89 -0.14 -12.66 0.61
CA LYS A 89 -0.33 -13.92 -0.13
C LYS A 89 0.95 -14.24 -0.88
N THR A 90 1.64 -15.29 -0.49
CA THR A 90 2.89 -15.74 -1.13
C THR A 90 2.71 -16.96 -2.02
N GLY A 91 1.46 -17.37 -2.31
CA GLY A 91 1.15 -18.58 -3.07
C GLY A 91 1.47 -19.86 -2.31
N PRO A 92 1.66 -21.02 -2.98
CA PRO A 92 1.87 -22.33 -2.33
C PRO A 92 3.15 -22.41 -1.47
N VAL A 93 3.97 -21.38 -1.47
CA VAL A 93 5.23 -21.29 -0.73
C VAL A 93 5.06 -20.63 0.64
N GLU A 94 3.84 -20.23 1.03
CA GLU A 94 3.50 -19.55 2.28
C GLU A 94 4.02 -20.21 3.56
N MET A 95 4.22 -21.51 3.53
CA MET A 95 4.65 -22.28 4.70
C MET A 95 6.15 -22.15 5.03
N ILE A 96 6.97 -21.58 4.16
CA ILE A 96 8.44 -21.65 4.29
C ILE A 96 9.07 -20.27 4.59
N TYR A 97 8.40 -19.17 4.30
CA TYR A 97 9.02 -17.84 4.40
C TYR A 97 8.40 -16.98 5.49
N LYS A 98 9.18 -16.74 6.54
CA LYS A 98 8.91 -15.64 7.47
C LYS A 98 9.34 -14.35 6.77
N TYR A 99 8.42 -13.38 6.66
CA TYR A 99 8.79 -12.04 6.22
C TYR A 99 9.83 -11.48 7.16
N ALA A 100 11.01 -11.16 6.60
CA ALA A 100 12.10 -10.61 7.39
C ALA A 100 11.82 -9.13 7.71
N ASP A 101 11.28 -8.40 6.73
CA ASP A 101 11.02 -6.97 6.79
C ASP A 101 9.81 -6.61 5.95
N GLY A 102 9.21 -5.46 6.26
CA GLY A 102 8.12 -4.89 5.49
C GLY A 102 8.21 -3.37 5.44
N SER A 103 7.54 -2.77 4.47
CA SER A 103 7.36 -1.32 4.40
C SER A 103 5.89 -0.98 4.23
N ALA A 104 5.48 0.13 4.83
CA ALA A 104 4.12 0.65 4.69
C ALA A 104 4.16 2.09 4.19
N THR A 105 3.31 2.40 3.22
CA THR A 105 3.07 3.77 2.77
C THR A 105 1.61 4.10 3.03
N VAL A 106 1.38 5.14 3.81
CA VAL A 106 0.03 5.62 4.16
C VAL A 106 -0.27 6.88 3.39
N THR A 107 -1.45 6.93 2.77
CA THR A 107 -2.01 8.13 2.14
C THR A 107 -3.32 8.47 2.83
N VAL A 108 -3.38 9.66 3.42
CA VAL A 108 -4.61 10.20 4.01
C VAL A 108 -5.15 11.31 3.13
N LYS A 109 -6.44 11.22 2.78
CA LYS A 109 -7.19 12.27 2.09
C LYS A 109 -8.31 12.77 2.98
N LEU A 110 -8.47 14.09 3.04
CA LEU A 110 -9.49 14.74 3.83
C LEU A 110 -10.46 15.49 2.92
N GLU A 111 -11.74 15.27 3.15
CA GLU A 111 -12.82 15.97 2.45
C GLU A 111 -13.74 16.65 3.46
N LYS A 112 -14.13 17.90 3.18
CA LYS A 112 -15.03 18.63 4.04
C LYS A 112 -16.45 18.10 3.83
N THR A 113 -17.07 17.54 4.88
CA THR A 113 -18.47 17.13 4.84
C THR A 113 -19.38 18.28 5.26
N THR A 114 -19.06 18.91 6.40
CA THR A 114 -19.78 20.08 6.92
C THR A 114 -18.79 21.12 7.46
N LYS A 115 -19.29 22.21 8.06
CA LYS A 115 -18.43 23.17 8.76
C LYS A 115 -17.71 22.54 9.97
N HIS A 116 -18.29 21.50 10.54
CA HIS A 116 -17.85 20.86 11.80
C HIS A 116 -17.47 19.40 11.65
N SER A 117 -17.50 18.86 10.44
CA SER A 117 -17.13 17.45 10.19
C SER A 117 -16.29 17.29 8.93
N THR A 118 -15.46 16.26 8.96
CA THR A 118 -14.48 15.91 7.92
C THR A 118 -14.57 14.43 7.62
N PHE A 119 -14.67 14.09 6.34
CA PHE A 119 -14.52 12.72 5.87
C PHE A 119 -13.02 12.42 5.74
N VAL A 120 -12.55 11.41 6.46
CA VAL A 120 -11.16 10.98 6.51
C VAL A 120 -11.05 9.65 5.78
N SER A 121 -10.30 9.61 4.70
CA SER A 121 -10.03 8.40 3.93
C SER A 121 -8.54 8.06 4.07
N VAL A 122 -8.24 6.85 4.53
CA VAL A 122 -6.88 6.34 4.75
C VAL A 122 -6.67 5.12 3.88
N ALA A 123 -5.64 5.16 3.05
CA ALA A 123 -5.19 4.05 2.24
C ALA A 123 -3.77 3.67 2.67
N ALA A 124 -3.55 2.40 3.00
CA ALA A 124 -2.24 1.86 3.33
C ALA A 124 -1.80 0.87 2.25
N ASP A 125 -0.60 1.09 1.71
CA ASP A 125 0.10 0.18 0.80
C ASP A 125 1.18 -0.55 1.61
N PHE A 126 1.05 -1.86 1.69
CA PHE A 126 1.95 -2.73 2.43
C PHE A 126 2.77 -3.59 1.47
N GLN A 127 4.09 -3.54 1.62
CA GLN A 127 5.02 -4.37 0.85
C GLN A 127 5.90 -5.19 1.78
N GLY A 128 5.68 -6.50 1.80
CA GLY A 128 6.51 -7.44 2.50
C GLY A 128 7.79 -7.77 1.70
N ALA A 129 8.91 -7.95 2.40
CA ALA A 129 10.14 -8.45 1.81
C ALA A 129 10.44 -9.85 2.38
N TYR A 130 10.77 -10.78 1.50
CA TYR A 130 11.23 -12.12 1.88
C TYR A 130 12.52 -12.47 1.13
N ARG A 131 13.38 -13.28 1.75
CA ARG A 131 14.64 -13.70 1.16
C ARG A 131 14.56 -15.15 0.72
N LEU A 132 14.97 -15.37 -0.55
CA LEU A 132 15.16 -16.70 -1.12
C LEU A 132 16.65 -16.85 -1.45
N GLY A 133 17.43 -17.48 -0.55
CA GLY A 133 18.89 -17.49 -0.65
C GLY A 133 19.46 -16.07 -0.53
N SER A 134 20.20 -15.61 -1.54
CA SER A 134 20.77 -14.26 -1.62
C SER A 134 19.82 -13.23 -2.23
N ASN A 135 18.67 -13.65 -2.78
CA ASN A 135 17.73 -12.76 -3.47
C ASN A 135 16.66 -12.23 -2.53
N GLU A 136 16.48 -10.93 -2.52
CA GLU A 136 15.36 -10.27 -1.86
C GLU A 136 14.21 -10.10 -2.85
N ASN A 137 13.02 -10.57 -2.46
CA ASN A 137 11.80 -10.47 -3.24
C ASN A 137 10.79 -9.62 -2.47
N LYS A 138 10.00 -8.83 -3.19
CA LYS A 138 8.93 -8.01 -2.62
C LYS A 138 7.59 -8.57 -3.03
N VAL A 139 6.62 -8.47 -2.12
CA VAL A 139 5.25 -8.87 -2.35
C VAL A 139 4.32 -7.81 -1.80
N ALA A 140 3.33 -7.43 -2.59
CA ALA A 140 2.25 -6.55 -2.15
C ALA A 140 1.30 -7.33 -1.21
N CYS A 141 0.88 -6.70 -0.12
CA CYS A 141 0.09 -7.32 0.92
C CYS A 141 -1.26 -6.62 1.09
N GLU A 142 -2.29 -7.35 1.47
CA GLU A 142 -3.62 -6.82 1.75
C GLU A 142 -3.66 -6.22 3.16
N SER A 143 -4.29 -5.04 3.31
CA SER A 143 -4.50 -4.44 4.62
C SER A 143 -5.56 -5.21 5.42
N LYS A 144 -5.34 -5.29 6.74
CA LYS A 144 -6.35 -5.71 7.73
C LYS A 144 -7.15 -4.54 8.30
N PHE A 145 -6.92 -3.33 7.80
CA PHE A 145 -7.52 -2.07 8.22
C PHE A 145 -7.21 -1.60 9.66
N VAL A 146 -6.40 -2.33 10.41
CA VAL A 146 -6.04 -1.97 11.79
C VAL A 146 -5.28 -0.66 11.85
N LEU A 147 -4.31 -0.45 10.96
CA LEU A 147 -3.53 0.79 10.88
C LEU A 147 -4.41 1.96 10.46
N GLU A 148 -5.25 1.77 9.45
CA GLU A 148 -6.16 2.79 8.94
C GLU A 148 -7.16 3.25 10.01
N ASP A 149 -7.75 2.30 10.76
CA ASP A 149 -8.67 2.60 11.85
C ASP A 149 -7.96 3.34 13.01
N GLN A 150 -6.69 3.01 13.31
CA GLN A 150 -5.88 3.75 14.28
C GLN A 150 -5.67 5.21 13.84
N ILE A 151 -5.33 5.45 12.58
CA ILE A 151 -5.12 6.80 12.04
C ILE A 151 -6.43 7.60 12.06
N ILE A 152 -7.56 7.00 11.70
CA ILE A 152 -8.88 7.63 11.78
C ILE A 152 -9.23 7.98 13.24
N SER A 153 -8.91 7.10 14.18
CA SER A 153 -9.08 7.36 15.61
C SER A 153 -8.24 8.55 16.08
N VAL A 154 -6.98 8.66 15.64
CA VAL A 154 -6.13 9.83 15.92
C VAL A 154 -6.75 11.10 15.37
N ALA A 155 -7.29 11.06 14.15
CA ALA A 155 -7.98 12.21 13.53
C ALA A 155 -9.16 12.71 14.39
N GLY A 156 -9.93 11.79 14.99
CA GLY A 156 -11.10 12.06 15.82
C GLY A 156 -10.81 12.36 17.30
N ALA A 157 -9.60 12.07 17.79
CA ALA A 157 -9.29 12.18 19.20
C ALA A 157 -9.54 13.59 19.74
N SER A 158 -10.00 13.68 20.98
CA SER A 158 -10.13 14.96 21.70
C SER A 158 -8.73 15.52 22.00
N ASP A 159 -8.60 16.84 22.01
CA ASP A 159 -7.40 17.45 22.55
C ASP A 159 -7.37 17.16 24.06
N ALA A 160 -6.34 16.48 24.55
CA ALA A 160 -6.15 16.36 25.97
C ALA A 160 -5.98 17.78 26.55
N LYS A 161 -6.87 18.12 27.51
CA LYS A 161 -6.79 19.37 28.25
C LYS A 161 -5.60 19.35 29.19
#